data_57f2af533c46b92b40b99311baa4ffe4
#
_entry.id   57f2af533c46b92b40b99311baa4ffe4
#
_cell.length_a   1.000
_cell.length_b   1.000
_cell.length_c   1.000
_cell.angle_alpha   90.00
_cell.angle_beta   90.00
_cell.angle_gamma   90.00
#
_symmetry.space_group_name_H-M   'P 1'
#
loop_
_entity.id
_entity.type
_entity.pdbx_description
1 polymer ?
#
loop_
_entity_poly.entity_id
_entity_poly.type
_entity_poly.pdbx_seq_one_letter_code
_entity_poly.pdbx_strand_id
1 'polypeptide(L)'
;MNEPVARASWWSQPVAAEGSTASEGIRRQLGKPRLDPLTVLVREAAQNSCDAALPGRDVEFAVKISNLSGRRLQNWRNFLLPEPVGSQLGLRKALDRDIRILTVTDRGTSGLGGPLRADEPPREDERADFVKFVRNVGERKNVSLGGGSYGFGKGIFYNVSRCHVIVVDSQCMFRGKLQRRLIGAAMGDGYEDKKIRFTGRHWLGVKEDGIAQALVDDDAVRVAESLGLPRFDDGETGTTVAVVDVDLGGSAGTDDVERTPQQAAEYLASTIAWNLWPRMIADSPGRLKCSVKFEGFNVEIPDPERSIELKPFVDAYRRLKIEGEYEIPSRKTPPTEIGRFAKTETMAPFRVDEILAAAAPFEGPARHCARMRQADLVVDYVAGTTQPVEGVQYGAVFKSSAEADQYFSDAEPPTHDDWVTSGLHGTALGVVRLANAFIRTNLNPVQQERNPEVVSDAALAPLANRLSGLLAAAPGGDGPNEDDKKRGGGKRRSTNSRSRPRITSGPRLTTRQGAPLIEAGVTFPTWPVATTVKVVPMVVIDSGVERDSELDQPEVLGWSCPTTGEVRHGDSISVEPSDARQWDIAIRPPGDAVVRLTLSVDDR
;
A
#
# COMPACT_ATOMS: atom_id res chain seq x y z
N MET A 1 35.99 -28.60 -27.84
CA MET A 1 36.53 -27.21 -27.75
C MET A 1 35.39 -26.37 -27.20
N ASN A 2 35.52 -25.84 -25.98
CA ASN A 2 34.47 -24.97 -25.45
C ASN A 2 34.51 -23.67 -26.25
N GLU A 3 33.44 -23.38 -26.97
CA GLU A 3 33.26 -22.06 -27.57
C GLU A 3 33.40 -20.99 -26.48
N PRO A 4 34.07 -19.86 -26.79
CA PRO A 4 34.22 -18.80 -25.81
C PRO A 4 32.84 -18.28 -25.43
N VAL A 5 32.52 -18.29 -24.14
CA VAL A 5 31.30 -17.67 -23.60
C VAL A 5 31.23 -16.22 -24.13
N ALA A 6 30.11 -15.85 -24.74
CA ALA A 6 29.90 -14.49 -25.21
C ALA A 6 30.10 -13.52 -24.02
N ARG A 7 31.06 -12.62 -24.15
CA ARG A 7 31.46 -11.75 -23.05
C ARG A 7 30.41 -10.68 -22.80
N ALA A 8 29.66 -10.81 -21.72
CA ALA A 8 28.70 -9.80 -21.29
C ALA A 8 29.41 -8.46 -21.00
N SER A 9 28.80 -7.37 -21.39
CA SER A 9 29.29 -6.02 -21.11
C SER A 9 28.11 -5.07 -20.83
N TRP A 10 28.36 -4.04 -20.02
CA TRP A 10 27.34 -3.01 -19.76
C TRP A 10 27.14 -2.12 -20.98
N TRP A 11 25.87 -1.77 -21.20
CA TRP A 11 25.45 -0.72 -22.10
C TRP A 11 24.59 0.28 -21.34
N SER A 12 24.89 1.56 -21.46
CA SER A 12 24.18 2.65 -20.82
C SER A 12 23.33 3.39 -21.85
N GLN A 13 22.07 3.65 -21.52
CA GLN A 13 21.14 4.33 -22.43
C GLN A 13 21.49 5.82 -22.52
N PRO A 14 21.85 6.33 -23.71
CA PRO A 14 22.01 7.76 -23.91
C PRO A 14 20.65 8.45 -23.86
N VAL A 15 20.63 9.73 -23.49
CA VAL A 15 19.44 10.57 -23.60
C VAL A 15 19.17 10.84 -25.08
N ALA A 16 17.98 10.50 -25.57
CA ALA A 16 17.56 10.78 -26.94
C ALA A 16 17.33 12.29 -27.15
N ALA A 17 17.47 12.78 -28.40
CA ALA A 17 17.33 14.19 -28.71
C ALA A 17 15.93 14.73 -28.38
N GLU A 18 14.90 13.94 -28.57
CA GLU A 18 13.52 14.23 -28.21
C GLU A 18 13.22 14.12 -26.70
N GLY A 19 14.21 13.69 -25.91
CA GLY A 19 14.08 13.43 -24.49
C GLY A 19 13.96 11.95 -24.14
N SER A 20 14.21 11.62 -22.90
CA SER A 20 14.09 10.25 -22.35
C SER A 20 13.70 10.31 -20.89
N THR A 21 13.01 9.29 -20.39
CA THR A 21 12.69 9.17 -18.97
C THR A 21 13.95 8.80 -18.19
N ALA A 22 14.36 9.67 -17.27
CA ALA A 22 15.46 9.39 -16.36
C ALA A 22 15.08 8.27 -15.37
N SER A 23 16.04 7.41 -15.02
CA SER A 23 15.81 6.31 -14.09
C SER A 23 15.42 6.77 -12.68
N GLU A 24 15.91 7.92 -12.22
CA GLU A 24 15.51 8.53 -10.95
C GLU A 24 14.00 8.81 -10.89
N GLY A 25 13.42 9.30 -12.00
CA GLY A 25 11.98 9.52 -12.12
C GLY A 25 11.20 8.22 -11.92
N ILE A 26 11.66 7.13 -12.53
CA ILE A 26 11.03 5.81 -12.42
C ILE A 26 11.11 5.29 -10.97
N ARG A 27 12.28 5.40 -10.33
CA ARG A 27 12.46 4.97 -8.92
C ARG A 27 11.60 5.79 -7.95
N ARG A 28 11.47 7.10 -8.18
CA ARG A 28 10.67 8.00 -7.33
C ARG A 28 9.16 7.84 -7.52
N GLN A 29 8.70 7.26 -8.61
CA GLN A 29 7.26 7.04 -8.87
C GLN A 29 6.61 6.02 -7.93
N LEU A 30 7.38 5.11 -7.31
CA LEU A 30 6.90 4.29 -6.18
C LEU A 30 6.59 5.14 -4.93
N GLY A 31 7.02 6.40 -4.89
CA GLY A 31 6.84 7.28 -3.74
C GLY A 31 7.64 6.80 -2.52
N LYS A 32 7.17 7.18 -1.35
CA LYS A 32 7.58 6.58 -0.06
C LYS A 32 6.45 5.66 0.37
N PRO A 33 6.56 4.34 0.12
CA PRO A 33 5.53 3.40 0.53
C PRO A 33 5.36 3.46 2.06
N ARG A 34 4.13 3.30 2.54
CA ARG A 34 3.85 3.14 3.96
C ARG A 34 4.35 1.79 4.47
N LEU A 35 4.36 0.80 3.57
CA LEU A 35 4.83 -0.54 3.85
C LEU A 35 6.36 -0.62 3.75
N ASP A 36 6.92 -1.55 4.50
CA ASP A 36 8.33 -1.92 4.39
C ASP A 36 8.68 -2.34 2.94
N PRO A 37 9.83 -1.93 2.39
CA PRO A 37 10.22 -2.25 1.02
C PRO A 37 10.23 -3.76 0.70
N LEU A 38 10.58 -4.64 1.66
CA LEU A 38 10.52 -6.09 1.47
C LEU A 38 9.07 -6.58 1.36
N THR A 39 8.13 -5.96 2.08
CA THR A 39 6.70 -6.25 1.93
C THR A 39 6.20 -5.87 0.54
N VAL A 40 6.55 -4.68 0.05
CA VAL A 40 6.20 -4.25 -1.30
C VAL A 40 6.81 -5.20 -2.34
N LEU A 41 8.09 -5.60 -2.16
CA LEU A 41 8.76 -6.56 -3.05
C LEU A 41 8.00 -7.88 -3.16
N VAL A 42 7.62 -8.48 -2.02
CA VAL A 42 6.89 -9.76 -1.99
C VAL A 42 5.55 -9.63 -2.70
N ARG A 43 4.79 -8.57 -2.41
CA ARG A 43 3.46 -8.33 -3.00
C ARG A 43 3.53 -8.18 -4.51
N GLU A 44 4.42 -7.31 -4.99
CA GLU A 44 4.62 -7.07 -6.42
C GLU A 44 5.14 -8.31 -7.17
N ALA A 45 6.10 -9.01 -6.59
CA ALA A 45 6.63 -10.23 -7.17
C ALA A 45 5.57 -11.33 -7.26
N ALA A 46 4.82 -11.58 -6.18
CA ALA A 46 3.76 -12.57 -6.16
C ALA A 46 2.64 -12.24 -7.14
N GLN A 47 2.25 -10.97 -7.24
CA GLN A 47 1.26 -10.51 -8.21
C GLN A 47 1.71 -10.76 -9.64
N ASN A 48 2.97 -10.40 -9.98
CA ASN A 48 3.52 -10.67 -11.30
C ASN A 48 3.55 -12.18 -11.62
N SER A 49 3.87 -13.02 -10.63
CA SER A 49 3.88 -14.48 -10.77
C SER A 49 2.46 -15.04 -10.99
N CYS A 50 1.46 -14.53 -10.24
CA CYS A 50 0.05 -14.91 -10.44
C CYS A 50 -0.47 -14.50 -11.82
N ASP A 51 -0.14 -13.28 -12.29
CA ASP A 51 -0.53 -12.78 -13.61
C ASP A 51 0.10 -13.56 -14.77
N ALA A 52 1.24 -14.22 -14.50
CA ALA A 52 1.96 -15.04 -15.46
C ALA A 52 1.68 -16.56 -15.30
N ALA A 53 0.81 -16.96 -14.37
CA ALA A 53 0.51 -18.36 -14.09
C ALA A 53 0.04 -19.11 -15.34
N LEU A 54 0.52 -20.33 -15.53
CA LEU A 54 0.05 -21.20 -16.59
C LEU A 54 -1.31 -21.81 -16.22
N PRO A 55 -2.25 -21.93 -17.18
CA PRO A 55 -3.56 -22.49 -16.90
C PRO A 55 -3.48 -23.90 -16.27
N GLY A 56 -4.19 -24.09 -15.15
CA GLY A 56 -4.28 -25.38 -14.46
C GLY A 56 -3.00 -25.83 -13.73
N ARG A 57 -2.01 -24.95 -13.57
CA ARG A 57 -0.79 -25.23 -12.81
C ARG A 57 -0.75 -24.39 -11.53
N ASP A 58 -0.20 -25.00 -10.47
CA ASP A 58 0.21 -24.26 -9.29
C ASP A 58 1.48 -23.45 -9.61
N VAL A 59 1.62 -22.33 -8.95
CA VAL A 59 2.81 -21.48 -9.06
C VAL A 59 3.70 -21.73 -7.84
N GLU A 60 4.94 -22.13 -8.06
CA GLU A 60 5.95 -22.15 -7.02
C GLU A 60 6.54 -20.74 -6.89
N PHE A 61 6.49 -20.20 -5.69
CA PHE A 61 7.00 -18.87 -5.37
C PHE A 61 8.03 -18.98 -4.23
N ALA A 62 9.30 -18.74 -4.55
CA ALA A 62 10.39 -18.92 -3.62
C ALA A 62 11.18 -17.61 -3.42
N VAL A 63 11.45 -17.26 -2.15
CA VAL A 63 12.34 -16.17 -1.79
C VAL A 63 13.55 -16.74 -1.06
N LYS A 64 14.75 -16.36 -1.48
CA LYS A 64 15.98 -16.86 -0.86
C LYS A 64 16.96 -15.72 -0.61
N ILE A 65 17.47 -15.65 0.62
CA ILE A 65 18.60 -14.79 0.97
C ILE A 65 19.87 -15.64 1.02
N SER A 66 20.94 -15.15 0.42
CA SER A 66 22.25 -15.82 0.40
C SER A 66 23.36 -14.80 0.65
N ASN A 67 24.29 -15.12 1.54
CA ASN A 67 25.53 -14.37 1.67
C ASN A 67 26.50 -14.77 0.55
N LEU A 68 27.10 -13.81 -0.08
CA LEU A 68 28.15 -14.02 -1.09
C LEU A 68 29.50 -13.70 -0.51
N SER A 69 30.36 -14.73 -0.47
CA SER A 69 31.74 -14.64 -0.05
C SER A 69 32.63 -15.52 -0.92
N GLY A 70 33.93 -15.35 -0.84
CA GLY A 70 34.92 -16.21 -1.48
C GLY A 70 34.68 -16.41 -2.99
N ARG A 71 34.66 -17.68 -3.45
CA ARG A 71 34.53 -18.01 -4.88
C ARG A 71 33.20 -17.56 -5.49
N ARG A 72 32.09 -17.63 -4.71
CA ARG A 72 30.79 -17.16 -5.19
C ARG A 72 30.82 -15.66 -5.49
N LEU A 73 31.35 -14.87 -4.56
CA LEU A 73 31.50 -13.42 -4.75
C LEU A 73 32.39 -13.12 -5.97
N GLN A 74 33.47 -13.89 -6.17
CA GLN A 74 34.33 -13.70 -7.34
C GLN A 74 33.61 -13.95 -8.67
N ASN A 75 32.70 -14.93 -8.74
CA ASN A 75 31.89 -15.16 -9.94
C ASN A 75 30.98 -13.96 -10.24
N TRP A 76 30.34 -13.42 -9.21
CA TRP A 76 29.51 -12.21 -9.36
C TRP A 76 30.35 -10.99 -9.77
N ARG A 77 31.54 -10.81 -9.19
CA ARG A 77 32.51 -9.79 -9.63
C ARG A 77 32.86 -9.93 -11.11
N ASN A 78 33.20 -11.12 -11.54
CA ASN A 78 33.58 -11.40 -12.93
C ASN A 78 32.44 -11.10 -13.91
N PHE A 79 31.18 -11.30 -13.50
CA PHE A 79 30.01 -11.01 -14.33
C PHE A 79 29.65 -9.52 -14.31
N LEU A 80 29.62 -8.87 -13.15
CA LEU A 80 29.13 -7.50 -12.99
C LEU A 80 30.19 -6.41 -13.25
N LEU A 81 31.47 -6.72 -13.20
CA LEU A 81 32.53 -5.73 -13.38
C LEU A 81 33.24 -5.88 -14.75
N PRO A 82 33.74 -4.76 -15.32
CA PRO A 82 33.71 -3.40 -14.79
C PRO A 82 32.33 -2.76 -14.92
N GLU A 83 31.96 -1.93 -13.94
CA GLU A 83 30.74 -1.10 -14.03
C GLU A 83 30.87 -0.02 -15.12
N PRO A 84 29.76 0.53 -15.64
CA PRO A 84 29.82 1.60 -16.62
C PRO A 84 30.55 2.84 -16.10
N VAL A 85 31.47 3.36 -16.89
CA VAL A 85 32.25 4.56 -16.51
C VAL A 85 31.33 5.74 -16.28
N GLY A 86 31.47 6.43 -15.14
CA GLY A 86 30.67 7.59 -14.77
C GLY A 86 29.30 7.28 -14.19
N SER A 87 28.87 6.01 -14.15
CA SER A 87 27.48 5.63 -13.77
C SER A 87 27.15 5.82 -12.29
N GLN A 88 28.13 5.95 -11.43
CA GLN A 88 27.99 6.06 -9.97
C GLN A 88 27.13 4.93 -9.31
N LEU A 89 27.02 3.76 -9.95
CA LEU A 89 26.31 2.60 -9.40
C LEU A 89 26.96 2.07 -8.11
N GLY A 90 28.25 2.32 -7.93
CA GLY A 90 28.97 1.88 -6.75
C GLY A 90 29.18 0.37 -6.68
N LEU A 91 29.03 -0.35 -7.80
CA LEU A 91 29.17 -1.80 -7.87
C LEU A 91 30.53 -2.29 -7.40
N ARG A 92 31.62 -1.61 -7.80
CA ARG A 92 32.96 -1.95 -7.36
C ARG A 92 33.06 -1.89 -5.83
N LYS A 93 32.61 -0.77 -5.23
CA LYS A 93 32.61 -0.59 -3.78
C LYS A 93 31.73 -1.62 -3.06
N ALA A 94 30.55 -1.92 -3.60
CA ALA A 94 29.66 -2.95 -3.04
C ALA A 94 30.33 -4.32 -3.06
N LEU A 95 30.88 -4.71 -4.20
CA LEU A 95 31.50 -6.03 -4.38
C LEU A 95 32.90 -6.18 -3.77
N ASP A 96 33.50 -5.14 -3.20
CA ASP A 96 34.77 -5.22 -2.46
C ASP A 96 34.65 -5.85 -1.06
N ARG A 97 33.43 -6.06 -0.59
CA ARG A 97 33.06 -6.73 0.67
C ARG A 97 32.12 -7.90 0.41
N ASP A 98 31.89 -8.71 1.43
CA ASP A 98 30.82 -9.69 1.39
C ASP A 98 29.47 -8.98 1.29
N ILE A 99 28.63 -9.45 0.38
CA ILE A 99 27.31 -8.88 0.11
C ILE A 99 26.21 -9.94 0.24
N ARG A 100 24.97 -9.49 0.19
CA ARG A 100 23.81 -10.37 0.20
C ARG A 100 23.08 -10.29 -1.14
N ILE A 101 22.66 -11.46 -1.61
CA ILE A 101 21.76 -11.58 -2.76
C ILE A 101 20.42 -12.08 -2.27
N LEU A 102 19.35 -11.39 -2.66
CA LEU A 102 18.00 -11.88 -2.50
C LEU A 102 17.51 -12.34 -3.87
N THR A 103 17.09 -13.62 -3.99
CA THR A 103 16.44 -14.13 -5.19
C THR A 103 14.97 -14.32 -4.94
N VAL A 104 14.14 -13.80 -5.87
CA VAL A 104 12.73 -14.13 -5.99
C VAL A 104 12.57 -15.00 -7.22
N THR A 105 11.99 -16.17 -7.04
CA THR A 105 11.88 -17.19 -8.09
C THR A 105 10.43 -17.62 -8.21
N ASP A 106 9.91 -17.65 -9.42
CA ASP A 106 8.67 -18.34 -9.75
C ASP A 106 8.90 -19.50 -10.71
N ARG A 107 8.04 -20.51 -10.62
CA ARG A 107 7.94 -21.65 -11.52
C ARG A 107 6.46 -21.97 -11.75
N GLY A 108 6.15 -22.62 -12.86
CA GLY A 108 4.75 -22.82 -13.26
C GLY A 108 4.11 -21.57 -13.88
N THR A 109 4.93 -20.60 -14.28
CA THR A 109 4.54 -19.38 -14.98
C THR A 109 5.02 -19.40 -16.44
N SER A 110 4.53 -18.46 -17.26
CA SER A 110 4.95 -18.35 -18.68
C SER A 110 6.42 -17.93 -18.84
N GLY A 111 7.06 -17.43 -17.81
CA GLY A 111 8.34 -16.75 -17.90
C GLY A 111 8.24 -15.44 -18.69
N LEU A 112 9.38 -14.82 -19.00
CA LEU A 112 9.45 -13.56 -19.72
C LEU A 112 9.62 -13.80 -21.23
N GLY A 113 8.49 -14.08 -21.90
CA GLY A 113 8.41 -14.31 -23.34
C GLY A 113 8.42 -13.03 -24.18
N GLY A 114 8.26 -13.22 -25.51
CA GLY A 114 8.25 -12.14 -26.50
C GLY A 114 9.63 -11.72 -26.99
N PRO A 115 9.71 -10.61 -27.77
CA PRO A 115 10.97 -10.12 -28.30
C PRO A 115 11.95 -9.67 -27.22
N LEU A 116 13.25 -9.68 -27.50
CA LEU A 116 14.31 -9.18 -26.60
C LEU A 116 14.52 -7.67 -26.72
N ARG A 117 14.09 -7.09 -27.83
CA ARG A 117 14.26 -5.68 -28.19
C ARG A 117 12.93 -4.94 -28.06
N ALA A 118 12.97 -3.70 -27.59
CA ALA A 118 11.78 -2.87 -27.47
C ALA A 118 11.30 -2.29 -28.82
N ASP A 119 12.19 -2.22 -29.80
CA ASP A 119 11.89 -1.77 -31.18
C ASP A 119 11.41 -2.90 -32.09
N GLU A 120 11.39 -4.15 -31.62
CA GLU A 120 10.79 -5.30 -32.31
C GLU A 120 9.33 -5.48 -31.85
N PRO A 121 8.32 -5.29 -32.73
CA PRO A 121 6.94 -5.50 -32.34
C PRO A 121 6.68 -6.99 -32.11
N PRO A 122 5.92 -7.35 -31.06
CA PRO A 122 5.48 -8.73 -30.87
C PRO A 122 4.52 -9.14 -31.99
N ARG A 123 4.43 -10.44 -32.29
CA ARG A 123 3.41 -10.97 -33.20
C ARG A 123 2.02 -10.84 -32.54
N GLU A 124 0.95 -11.02 -33.32
CA GLU A 124 -0.44 -10.76 -32.90
C GLU A 124 -0.85 -11.56 -31.65
N ASP A 125 -0.34 -12.78 -31.48
CA ASP A 125 -0.57 -13.71 -30.37
C ASP A 125 0.58 -13.75 -29.35
N GLU A 126 1.62 -12.93 -29.53
CA GLU A 126 2.85 -12.95 -28.74
C GLU A 126 2.80 -11.90 -27.61
N ARG A 127 3.03 -12.34 -26.37
CA ARG A 127 3.20 -11.41 -25.23
C ARG A 127 4.60 -10.78 -25.27
N ALA A 128 4.72 -9.52 -24.91
CA ALA A 128 5.99 -8.80 -24.83
C ALA A 128 6.51 -8.70 -23.37
N ASP A 129 6.43 -9.80 -22.61
CA ASP A 129 6.69 -9.77 -21.17
C ASP A 129 8.15 -9.44 -20.85
N PHE A 130 9.11 -9.91 -21.65
CA PHE A 130 10.52 -9.57 -21.48
C PHE A 130 10.75 -8.06 -21.65
N VAL A 131 10.26 -7.49 -22.73
CA VAL A 131 10.39 -6.05 -22.99
C VAL A 131 9.71 -5.23 -21.89
N LYS A 132 8.50 -5.60 -21.51
CA LYS A 132 7.75 -4.93 -20.45
C LYS A 132 8.43 -5.01 -19.09
N PHE A 133 9.09 -6.11 -18.76
CA PHE A 133 9.76 -6.27 -17.48
C PHE A 133 11.15 -5.64 -17.46
N VAL A 134 11.95 -5.85 -18.49
CA VAL A 134 13.38 -5.49 -18.52
C VAL A 134 13.62 -4.12 -19.16
N ARG A 135 12.90 -3.81 -20.26
CA ARG A 135 13.13 -2.61 -21.08
C ARG A 135 12.21 -1.45 -20.72
N ASN A 136 10.91 -1.71 -20.63
CA ASN A 136 9.87 -0.70 -20.49
C ASN A 136 9.29 -0.68 -19.08
N VAL A 137 10.09 -0.29 -18.10
CA VAL A 137 9.58 -0.07 -16.73
C VAL A 137 8.66 1.14 -16.74
N GLY A 138 7.43 0.98 -16.22
CA GLY A 138 6.41 2.05 -16.19
C GLY A 138 5.34 1.94 -17.27
N GLU A 139 5.41 0.99 -18.18
CA GLU A 139 4.36 0.74 -19.17
C GLU A 139 3.21 -0.07 -18.54
N ARG A 140 1.96 0.41 -18.71
CA ARG A 140 0.76 -0.25 -18.16
C ARG A 140 0.53 -1.62 -18.82
N LYS A 141 0.12 -2.60 -18.02
CA LYS A 141 -0.37 -3.89 -18.54
C LYS A 141 -1.83 -3.74 -18.99
N ASN A 142 -2.12 -4.02 -20.25
CA ASN A 142 -3.49 -4.16 -20.75
C ASN A 142 -4.00 -5.59 -20.50
N VAL A 143 -4.15 -6.00 -19.22
CA VAL A 143 -4.73 -7.30 -18.88
C VAL A 143 -6.02 -7.02 -18.12
N SER A 144 -7.15 -7.43 -18.71
CA SER A 144 -8.45 -7.43 -18.03
C SER A 144 -8.39 -8.39 -16.84
N LEU A 145 -8.73 -7.91 -15.63
CA LEU A 145 -8.72 -8.64 -14.37
C LEU A 145 -7.31 -8.98 -13.80
N GLY A 146 -6.22 -8.50 -14.38
CA GLY A 146 -4.87 -8.61 -13.80
C GLY A 146 -4.64 -7.59 -12.68
N GLY A 147 -3.91 -7.98 -11.62
CA GLY A 147 -3.67 -7.15 -10.44
C GLY A 147 -2.83 -5.87 -10.69
N GLY A 148 -1.97 -5.84 -11.73
CA GLY A 148 -0.99 -4.77 -11.95
C GLY A 148 -1.47 -3.63 -12.84
N SER A 149 -1.85 -2.48 -12.26
CA SER A 149 -2.41 -1.35 -13.02
C SER A 149 -1.39 -0.33 -13.52
N TYR A 150 -0.25 -0.12 -12.87
CA TYR A 150 0.63 1.02 -13.10
C TYR A 150 1.97 0.71 -13.77
N GLY A 151 2.42 -0.56 -13.82
CA GLY A 151 3.69 -0.95 -14.45
C GLY A 151 4.96 -0.46 -13.72
N PHE A 152 4.81 0.23 -12.58
CA PHE A 152 5.92 0.77 -11.79
C PHE A 152 6.38 -0.14 -10.66
N GLY A 153 5.58 -1.14 -10.26
CA GLY A 153 5.89 -2.07 -9.17
C GLY A 153 7.23 -2.78 -9.33
N LYS A 154 7.65 -3.03 -10.58
CA LYS A 154 8.98 -3.60 -10.91
C LYS A 154 10.15 -2.76 -10.41
N GLY A 155 9.97 -1.46 -10.20
CA GLY A 155 10.98 -0.56 -9.65
C GLY A 155 11.42 -0.94 -8.25
N ILE A 156 10.59 -1.68 -7.49
CA ILE A 156 10.93 -2.13 -6.14
C ILE A 156 12.16 -3.03 -6.13
N PHE A 157 12.36 -3.89 -7.12
CA PHE A 157 13.54 -4.76 -7.20
C PHE A 157 14.85 -3.94 -7.23
N TYR A 158 14.84 -2.79 -7.89
CA TYR A 158 16.00 -1.88 -7.91
C TYR A 158 16.11 -1.07 -6.61
N ASN A 159 14.99 -0.68 -6.02
CA ASN A 159 14.98 0.13 -4.80
C ASN A 159 15.47 -0.62 -3.57
N VAL A 160 15.22 -1.93 -3.48
CA VAL A 160 15.75 -2.79 -2.40
C VAL A 160 17.20 -3.24 -2.64
N SER A 161 17.82 -2.90 -3.77
CA SER A 161 19.24 -3.08 -4.02
C SER A 161 20.01 -1.81 -3.67
N ARG A 162 21.00 -1.89 -2.83
CA ARG A 162 21.85 -0.73 -2.45
C ARG A 162 22.65 -0.15 -3.61
N CYS A 163 22.92 -0.96 -4.62
CA CYS A 163 23.57 -0.52 -5.86
C CYS A 163 22.59 -0.42 -7.04
N HIS A 164 21.27 -0.59 -6.80
CA HIS A 164 20.21 -0.52 -7.79
C HIS A 164 20.40 -1.48 -8.97
N VAL A 165 20.92 -2.68 -8.71
CA VAL A 165 21.27 -3.69 -9.71
C VAL A 165 20.49 -4.98 -9.48
N ILE A 166 19.92 -5.52 -10.54
CA ILE A 166 19.28 -6.84 -10.56
C ILE A 166 19.86 -7.69 -11.69
N VAL A 167 19.75 -9.01 -11.52
CA VAL A 167 20.00 -9.99 -12.58
C VAL A 167 18.71 -10.79 -12.78
N VAL A 168 18.24 -10.86 -14.02
CA VAL A 168 17.02 -11.56 -14.40
C VAL A 168 17.40 -12.78 -15.21
N ASP A 169 16.96 -13.95 -14.77
CA ASP A 169 17.12 -15.24 -15.42
C ASP A 169 15.74 -15.86 -15.65
N SER A 170 15.33 -16.04 -16.90
CA SER A 170 13.98 -16.50 -17.24
C SER A 170 14.00 -17.55 -18.33
N GLN A 171 13.17 -18.58 -18.16
CA GLN A 171 12.92 -19.59 -19.16
C GLN A 171 11.47 -19.54 -19.65
N CYS A 172 11.26 -19.42 -20.93
CA CYS A 172 9.94 -19.20 -21.54
C CYS A 172 9.81 -19.97 -22.86
N MET A 173 8.56 -20.17 -23.30
CA MET A 173 8.30 -20.58 -24.68
C MET A 173 8.37 -19.37 -25.59
N PHE A 174 9.27 -19.41 -26.58
CA PHE A 174 9.40 -18.34 -27.57
C PHE A 174 9.38 -18.95 -28.98
N ARG A 175 8.37 -18.62 -29.78
CA ARG A 175 8.19 -19.09 -31.17
C ARG A 175 8.28 -20.60 -31.29
N GLY A 176 7.64 -21.33 -30.36
CA GLY A 176 7.56 -22.79 -30.33
C GLY A 176 8.80 -23.51 -29.79
N LYS A 177 9.79 -22.78 -29.26
CA LYS A 177 10.99 -23.33 -28.62
C LYS A 177 11.12 -22.87 -27.20
N LEU A 178 11.60 -23.74 -26.33
CA LEU A 178 12.01 -23.38 -24.99
C LEU A 178 13.30 -22.55 -25.09
N GLN A 179 13.31 -21.36 -24.52
CA GLN A 179 14.45 -20.44 -24.54
C GLN A 179 14.74 -19.90 -23.14
N ARG A 180 15.99 -20.00 -22.70
CA ARG A 180 16.48 -19.37 -21.49
C ARG A 180 17.13 -18.03 -21.83
N ARG A 181 16.91 -17.02 -20.97
CA ARG A 181 17.36 -15.65 -21.15
C ARG A 181 17.94 -15.14 -19.84
N LEU A 182 19.16 -14.57 -19.88
CA LEU A 182 19.78 -13.96 -18.71
C LEU A 182 20.29 -12.57 -19.05
N ILE A 183 19.95 -11.59 -18.21
CA ILE A 183 20.38 -10.18 -18.38
C ILE A 183 20.56 -9.51 -17.02
N GLY A 184 21.60 -8.69 -16.90
CA GLY A 184 21.70 -7.73 -15.80
C GLY A 184 21.01 -6.42 -16.17
N ALA A 185 20.45 -5.73 -15.18
CA ALA A 185 19.87 -4.41 -15.35
C ALA A 185 20.13 -3.52 -14.14
N ALA A 186 20.33 -2.24 -14.37
CA ALA A 186 20.57 -1.26 -13.31
C ALA A 186 19.84 0.06 -13.58
N MET A 187 19.42 0.71 -12.48
CA MET A 187 18.80 2.03 -12.47
C MET A 187 19.58 2.97 -11.54
N GLY A 188 20.69 3.51 -12.03
CA GLY A 188 21.49 4.53 -11.35
C GLY A 188 20.93 5.93 -11.53
N ASP A 189 21.70 6.93 -11.17
CA ASP A 189 21.37 8.33 -11.46
C ASP A 189 21.81 8.71 -12.87
N GLY A 190 21.12 9.71 -13.46
CA GLY A 190 21.52 10.27 -14.74
C GLY A 190 22.91 10.91 -14.63
N TYR A 191 23.74 10.78 -15.65
CA TYR A 191 25.12 11.31 -15.63
C TYR A 191 25.56 11.76 -17.03
N GLU A 192 26.72 12.41 -17.07
CA GLU A 192 27.39 12.81 -18.30
C GLU A 192 28.80 12.21 -18.36
N ASP A 193 29.13 11.59 -19.48
CA ASP A 193 30.51 11.17 -19.81
C ASP A 193 30.83 11.58 -21.25
N LYS A 194 32.01 12.17 -21.46
CA LYS A 194 32.52 12.60 -22.79
C LYS A 194 31.50 13.39 -23.62
N LYS A 195 30.76 14.31 -22.98
CA LYS A 195 29.70 15.16 -23.59
C LYS A 195 28.45 14.37 -24.04
N ILE A 196 28.29 13.14 -23.62
CA ILE A 196 27.09 12.35 -23.83
C ILE A 196 26.35 12.27 -22.50
N ARG A 197 25.05 12.62 -22.51
CA ARG A 197 24.18 12.47 -21.33
C ARG A 197 23.53 11.10 -21.37
N PHE A 198 23.51 10.44 -20.19
CA PHE A 198 22.91 9.12 -20.00
C PHE A 198 21.73 9.20 -19.02
N THR A 199 20.73 8.36 -19.26
CA THR A 199 19.49 8.33 -18.47
C THR A 199 19.64 7.70 -17.08
N GLY A 200 20.78 7.05 -16.79
CA GLY A 200 21.00 6.21 -15.61
C GLY A 200 20.46 4.79 -15.75
N ARG A 201 19.89 4.43 -16.91
CA ARG A 201 19.44 3.06 -17.20
C ARG A 201 20.55 2.29 -17.87
N HIS A 202 20.82 1.07 -17.37
CA HIS A 202 21.92 0.24 -17.85
C HIS A 202 21.46 -1.20 -18.01
N TRP A 203 22.02 -1.91 -19.00
CA TRP A 203 21.82 -3.35 -19.18
C TRP A 203 23.16 -4.03 -19.38
N LEU A 204 23.31 -5.22 -18.77
CA LEU A 204 24.49 -6.07 -18.87
C LEU A 204 24.14 -7.33 -19.66
N GLY A 205 24.75 -7.48 -20.81
CA GLY A 205 24.50 -8.59 -21.71
C GLY A 205 25.46 -8.61 -22.90
N VAL A 206 25.11 -9.35 -23.93
CA VAL A 206 25.89 -9.39 -25.17
C VAL A 206 25.61 -8.13 -25.97
N LYS A 207 26.65 -7.40 -26.37
CA LYS A 207 26.49 -6.21 -27.18
C LYS A 207 26.23 -6.60 -28.65
N GLU A 208 25.01 -6.33 -29.09
CA GLU A 208 24.52 -6.62 -30.43
C GLU A 208 23.71 -5.43 -30.94
N ASP A 209 23.90 -5.02 -32.17
CA ASP A 209 23.21 -3.87 -32.80
C ASP A 209 23.20 -2.59 -31.93
N GLY A 210 24.31 -2.35 -31.27
CA GLY A 210 24.50 -1.12 -30.48
C GLY A 210 23.90 -1.11 -29.08
N ILE A 211 23.18 -2.17 -28.65
CA ILE A 211 22.63 -2.31 -27.29
C ILE A 211 23.08 -3.61 -26.63
N ALA A 212 22.95 -3.71 -25.30
CA ALA A 212 23.14 -4.99 -24.61
C ALA A 212 21.86 -5.82 -24.72
N GLN A 213 21.97 -7.03 -25.27
CA GLN A 213 20.90 -8.02 -25.33
C GLN A 213 21.11 -9.12 -24.28
N ALA A 214 20.06 -9.88 -23.94
CA ALA A 214 20.16 -11.00 -23.03
C ALA A 214 21.09 -12.07 -23.60
N LEU A 215 21.86 -12.72 -22.73
CA LEU A 215 22.42 -14.02 -23.04
C LEU A 215 21.28 -15.02 -23.22
N VAL A 216 21.39 -15.92 -24.16
CA VAL A 216 20.36 -16.90 -24.48
C VAL A 216 20.90 -18.33 -24.36
N ASP A 217 20.00 -19.26 -24.07
CA ASP A 217 20.21 -20.72 -24.07
C ASP A 217 21.49 -21.13 -23.32
N ASP A 218 22.46 -21.79 -23.95
CA ASP A 218 23.67 -22.31 -23.30
C ASP A 218 24.53 -21.24 -22.64
N ASP A 219 24.58 -20.01 -23.18
CA ASP A 219 25.30 -18.90 -22.56
C ASP A 219 24.59 -18.44 -21.30
N ALA A 220 23.26 -18.36 -21.32
CA ALA A 220 22.45 -18.05 -20.15
C ALA A 220 22.60 -19.12 -19.06
N VAL A 221 22.54 -20.40 -19.43
CA VAL A 221 22.73 -21.54 -18.52
C VAL A 221 24.10 -21.47 -17.83
N ARG A 222 25.19 -21.33 -18.60
CA ARG A 222 26.55 -21.29 -18.04
C ARG A 222 26.72 -20.12 -17.04
N VAL A 223 26.23 -18.95 -17.37
CA VAL A 223 26.32 -17.79 -16.47
C VAL A 223 25.44 -17.98 -15.24
N ALA A 224 24.19 -18.39 -15.38
CA ALA A 224 23.29 -18.65 -14.25
C ALA A 224 23.88 -19.67 -13.27
N GLU A 225 24.45 -20.76 -13.76
CA GLU A 225 25.12 -21.77 -12.92
C GLU A 225 26.34 -21.20 -12.21
N SER A 226 27.16 -20.39 -12.89
CA SER A 226 28.33 -19.75 -12.29
C SER A 226 27.94 -18.80 -11.15
N LEU A 227 26.81 -18.10 -11.29
CA LEU A 227 26.25 -17.20 -10.28
C LEU A 227 25.51 -17.97 -9.16
N GLY A 228 25.25 -19.26 -9.33
CA GLY A 228 24.51 -20.09 -8.37
C GLY A 228 23.02 -19.77 -8.32
N LEU A 229 22.44 -19.31 -9.43
CA LEU A 229 21.00 -19.09 -9.57
C LEU A 229 20.24 -20.44 -9.59
N PRO A 230 18.97 -20.46 -9.18
CA PRO A 230 18.13 -21.66 -9.24
C PRO A 230 18.05 -22.23 -10.67
N ARG A 231 18.13 -23.55 -10.78
CA ARG A 231 17.98 -24.26 -12.08
C ARG A 231 16.51 -24.31 -12.46
N PHE A 232 16.29 -24.54 -13.74
CA PHE A 232 15.00 -24.95 -14.29
C PHE A 232 15.05 -26.47 -14.55
N ASP A 233 13.95 -27.13 -14.26
CA ASP A 233 13.74 -28.53 -14.65
C ASP A 233 13.41 -28.63 -16.15
N ASP A 234 13.42 -29.83 -16.69
CA ASP A 234 13.14 -30.09 -18.12
C ASP A 234 11.73 -29.60 -18.49
N GLY A 235 11.66 -28.69 -19.45
CA GLY A 235 10.41 -28.12 -19.94
C GLY A 235 9.75 -27.13 -18.99
N GLU A 236 10.39 -26.82 -17.86
CA GLU A 236 9.88 -25.85 -16.89
C GLU A 236 10.04 -24.42 -17.40
N THR A 237 9.06 -23.56 -17.11
CA THR A 237 9.11 -22.13 -17.39
C THR A 237 8.91 -21.31 -16.12
N GLY A 238 9.48 -20.11 -16.13
CA GLY A 238 9.43 -19.22 -14.98
C GLY A 238 10.50 -18.14 -15.02
N THR A 239 10.66 -17.45 -13.90
CA THR A 239 11.61 -16.35 -13.76
C THR A 239 12.29 -16.39 -12.40
N THR A 240 13.55 -15.99 -12.38
CA THR A 240 14.33 -15.68 -11.17
C THR A 240 14.85 -14.26 -11.30
N VAL A 241 14.55 -13.41 -10.32
CA VAL A 241 15.13 -12.07 -10.20
C VAL A 241 16.06 -12.08 -8.99
N ALA A 242 17.33 -11.82 -9.24
CA ALA A 242 18.35 -11.71 -8.20
C ALA A 242 18.65 -10.22 -7.92
N VAL A 243 18.40 -9.77 -6.72
CA VAL A 243 18.67 -8.41 -6.22
C VAL A 243 20.09 -8.40 -5.64
N VAL A 244 20.96 -7.55 -6.19
CA VAL A 244 22.37 -7.46 -5.79
C VAL A 244 22.53 -6.51 -4.60
N ASP A 245 23.28 -6.94 -3.59
CA ASP A 245 23.51 -6.18 -2.33
C ASP A 245 22.19 -5.67 -1.72
N VAL A 246 21.33 -6.62 -1.38
CA VAL A 246 19.98 -6.31 -0.89
C VAL A 246 20.01 -5.57 0.43
N ASP A 247 19.17 -4.53 0.54
CA ASP A 247 18.82 -3.86 1.78
C ASP A 247 17.74 -4.66 2.53
N LEU A 248 18.05 -5.12 3.73
CA LEU A 248 17.15 -5.95 4.53
C LEU A 248 16.14 -5.14 5.36
N GLY A 249 16.21 -3.81 5.25
CA GLY A 249 15.33 -2.90 5.99
C GLY A 249 15.62 -2.84 7.49
N GLY A 250 14.86 -2.02 8.22
CA GLY A 250 15.01 -1.83 9.65
C GLY A 250 14.44 -2.97 10.50
N SER A 251 15.03 -3.23 11.65
CA SER A 251 14.48 -4.13 12.66
C SER A 251 13.29 -3.48 13.37
N ALA A 252 12.27 -4.27 13.70
CA ALA A 252 11.09 -3.77 14.40
C ALA A 252 11.47 -3.02 15.70
N GLY A 253 10.98 -1.79 15.85
CA GLY A 253 11.20 -0.95 17.03
C GLY A 253 12.50 -0.13 17.06
N THR A 254 13.35 -0.22 16.03
CA THR A 254 14.58 0.57 15.92
C THR A 254 14.79 1.01 14.47
N ASP A 255 14.58 2.28 14.19
CA ASP A 255 14.67 2.84 12.84
C ASP A 255 16.10 2.79 12.22
N ASP A 256 17.13 2.57 13.05
CA ASP A 256 18.55 2.65 12.66
C ASP A 256 19.27 1.30 12.57
N VAL A 257 18.62 0.19 12.92
CA VAL A 257 19.28 -1.14 12.92
C VAL A 257 18.72 -2.02 11.80
N GLU A 258 19.60 -2.37 10.85
CA GLU A 258 19.25 -3.31 9.78
C GLU A 258 18.94 -4.69 10.34
N ARG A 259 17.90 -5.36 9.79
CA ARG A 259 17.60 -6.76 10.11
C ARG A 259 18.80 -7.66 9.82
N THR A 260 19.04 -8.61 10.69
CA THR A 260 19.92 -9.73 10.33
C THR A 260 19.29 -10.54 9.19
N PRO A 261 20.07 -11.30 8.41
CA PRO A 261 19.53 -12.13 7.34
C PRO A 261 18.47 -13.14 7.81
N GLN A 262 18.62 -13.66 9.03
CA GLN A 262 17.63 -14.54 9.66
C GLN A 262 16.33 -13.78 9.94
N GLN A 263 16.39 -12.62 10.60
CA GLN A 263 15.23 -11.76 10.87
C GLN A 263 14.54 -11.32 9.58
N ALA A 264 15.30 -11.03 8.54
CA ALA A 264 14.72 -10.68 7.23
C ALA A 264 14.01 -11.88 6.58
N ALA A 265 14.53 -13.10 6.73
CA ALA A 265 13.88 -14.29 6.22
C ALA A 265 12.58 -14.61 6.99
N GLU A 266 12.57 -14.44 8.31
CA GLU A 266 11.38 -14.55 9.14
C GLU A 266 10.34 -13.46 8.80
N TYR A 267 10.79 -12.22 8.59
CA TYR A 267 9.96 -11.12 8.13
C TYR A 267 9.31 -11.41 6.76
N LEU A 268 10.06 -11.98 5.82
CA LEU A 268 9.56 -12.38 4.51
C LEU A 268 8.54 -13.53 4.61
N ALA A 269 8.77 -14.51 5.48
CA ALA A 269 7.83 -15.59 5.76
C ALA A 269 6.51 -15.06 6.34
N SER A 270 6.60 -14.15 7.31
CA SER A 270 5.44 -13.42 7.86
C SER A 270 4.69 -12.62 6.80
N THR A 271 5.42 -11.85 5.99
CA THR A 271 4.85 -11.04 4.89
C THR A 271 4.08 -11.91 3.89
N ILE A 272 4.64 -13.05 3.50
CA ILE A 272 3.99 -14.02 2.62
C ILE A 272 2.69 -14.53 3.28
N ALA A 273 2.76 -14.96 4.53
CA ALA A 273 1.59 -15.47 5.24
C ALA A 273 0.47 -14.43 5.32
N TRP A 274 0.74 -13.17 5.70
CA TRP A 274 -0.28 -12.13 5.82
C TRP A 274 -0.85 -11.62 4.49
N ASN A 275 -0.05 -11.57 3.44
CA ASN A 275 -0.49 -10.95 2.18
C ASN A 275 -0.95 -11.95 1.12
N LEU A 276 -0.43 -13.18 1.13
CA LEU A 276 -0.65 -14.16 0.09
C LEU A 276 -1.52 -15.35 0.51
N TRP A 277 -1.96 -15.42 1.76
CA TRP A 277 -2.73 -16.55 2.29
C TRP A 277 -3.94 -16.96 1.42
N PRO A 278 -4.69 -16.06 0.73
CA PRO A 278 -5.83 -16.50 -0.08
C PRO A 278 -5.41 -17.38 -1.26
N ARG A 279 -4.17 -17.22 -1.71
CA ARG A 279 -3.57 -18.05 -2.78
C ARG A 279 -2.83 -19.28 -2.25
N MET A 280 -2.59 -19.38 -0.93
CA MET A 280 -1.86 -20.51 -0.33
C MET A 280 -2.78 -21.64 0.12
N ILE A 281 -4.07 -21.38 0.35
CA ILE A 281 -5.02 -22.38 0.83
C ILE A 281 -5.29 -23.46 -0.24
N ALA A 282 -5.64 -24.67 0.22
CA ALA A 282 -5.71 -25.85 -0.62
C ALA A 282 -6.73 -25.75 -1.77
N ASP A 283 -7.84 -25.03 -1.54
CA ASP A 283 -8.93 -24.87 -2.52
C ASP A 283 -8.81 -23.60 -3.39
N SER A 284 -7.63 -22.94 -3.38
CA SER A 284 -7.38 -21.77 -4.23
C SER A 284 -7.06 -22.20 -5.67
N PRO A 285 -7.74 -21.59 -6.67
CA PRO A 285 -7.38 -21.81 -8.07
C PRO A 285 -6.02 -21.16 -8.37
N GLY A 286 -5.10 -21.91 -9.00
CA GLY A 286 -3.73 -21.44 -9.26
C GLY A 286 -2.98 -21.16 -7.96
N ARG A 287 -2.93 -22.16 -7.09
CA ARG A 287 -2.32 -22.08 -5.75
C ARG A 287 -0.87 -21.62 -5.80
N LEU A 288 -0.50 -20.72 -4.87
CA LEU A 288 0.90 -20.38 -4.61
C LEU A 288 1.51 -21.36 -3.60
N LYS A 289 2.55 -22.07 -4.02
CA LYS A 289 3.41 -22.87 -3.15
C LYS A 289 4.61 -22.04 -2.75
N CYS A 290 4.50 -21.37 -1.60
CA CYS A 290 5.49 -20.42 -1.14
C CYS A 290 6.61 -21.11 -0.35
N SER A 291 7.84 -20.61 -0.49
CA SER A 291 8.97 -21.01 0.34
C SER A 291 9.93 -19.85 0.59
N VAL A 292 10.50 -19.82 1.80
CA VAL A 292 11.55 -18.87 2.18
C VAL A 292 12.78 -19.64 2.63
N LYS A 293 13.95 -19.24 2.16
CA LYS A 293 15.23 -19.89 2.50
C LYS A 293 16.29 -18.85 2.87
N PHE A 294 17.07 -19.21 3.87
CA PHE A 294 18.29 -18.49 4.22
C PHE A 294 19.45 -19.47 4.35
N GLU A 295 20.55 -19.24 3.64
CA GLU A 295 21.75 -20.10 3.62
C GLU A 295 21.45 -21.61 3.39
N GLY A 296 20.40 -21.91 2.64
CA GLY A 296 19.97 -23.29 2.35
C GLY A 296 19.01 -23.88 3.40
N PHE A 297 18.80 -23.22 4.53
CA PHE A 297 17.80 -23.62 5.51
C PHE A 297 16.42 -23.08 5.13
N ASN A 298 15.39 -23.88 5.27
CA ASN A 298 14.01 -23.44 5.10
C ASN A 298 13.57 -22.66 6.34
N VAL A 299 12.95 -21.49 6.10
CA VAL A 299 12.19 -20.77 7.13
C VAL A 299 10.74 -21.16 6.96
N GLU A 300 10.12 -21.61 8.06
CA GLU A 300 8.73 -22.03 8.02
C GLU A 300 7.82 -20.83 7.75
N ILE A 301 6.91 -20.99 6.79
CA ILE A 301 5.84 -20.04 6.55
C ILE A 301 4.62 -20.59 7.28
N PRO A 302 4.01 -19.83 8.21
CA PRO A 302 2.83 -20.29 8.94
C PRO A 302 1.70 -20.70 7.98
N ASP A 303 1.16 -21.90 8.17
CA ASP A 303 0.05 -22.42 7.36
C ASP A 303 -1.23 -21.63 7.67
N PRO A 304 -1.82 -20.94 6.69
CA PRO A 304 -3.02 -20.12 6.91
C PRO A 304 -4.22 -20.90 7.46
N GLU A 305 -4.33 -22.17 7.13
CA GLU A 305 -5.45 -23.03 7.55
C GLU A 305 -5.30 -23.53 8.97
N ARG A 306 -4.10 -23.48 9.54
CA ARG A 306 -3.77 -23.96 10.89
C ARG A 306 -3.44 -22.83 11.86
N SER A 307 -2.98 -21.70 11.36
CA SER A 307 -2.64 -20.54 12.17
C SER A 307 -3.89 -19.95 12.84
N ILE A 308 -3.83 -19.75 14.15
CA ILE A 308 -4.93 -19.18 14.94
C ILE A 308 -5.26 -17.76 14.46
N GLU A 309 -4.24 -16.99 14.08
CA GLU A 309 -4.36 -15.59 13.64
C GLU A 309 -5.00 -15.46 12.25
N LEU A 310 -4.67 -16.38 11.34
CA LEU A 310 -5.14 -16.32 9.94
C LEU A 310 -6.45 -17.09 9.72
N LYS A 311 -6.70 -18.13 10.53
CA LYS A 311 -7.87 -19.00 10.39
C LYS A 311 -9.22 -18.24 10.31
N PRO A 312 -9.50 -17.19 11.11
CA PRO A 312 -10.75 -16.47 10.99
C PRO A 312 -10.96 -15.82 9.60
N PHE A 313 -9.87 -15.35 8.98
CA PHE A 313 -9.91 -14.80 7.63
C PHE A 313 -10.10 -15.89 6.57
N VAL A 314 -9.42 -17.03 6.72
CA VAL A 314 -9.59 -18.19 5.83
C VAL A 314 -11.02 -18.71 5.87
N ASP A 315 -11.59 -18.86 7.06
CA ASP A 315 -12.97 -19.30 7.22
C ASP A 315 -13.97 -18.29 6.63
N ALA A 316 -13.74 -16.99 6.83
CA ALA A 316 -14.56 -15.94 6.21
C ALA A 316 -14.43 -15.96 4.67
N TYR A 317 -13.24 -16.15 4.13
CA TYR A 317 -13.02 -16.25 2.69
C TYR A 317 -13.76 -17.46 2.07
N ARG A 318 -13.78 -18.60 2.75
CA ARG A 318 -14.53 -19.79 2.32
C ARG A 318 -16.03 -19.54 2.27
N ARG A 319 -16.56 -18.77 3.24
CA ARG A 319 -17.98 -18.37 3.23
C ARG A 319 -18.37 -17.54 2.02
N LEU A 320 -17.47 -16.77 1.43
CA LEU A 320 -17.74 -16.03 0.19
C LEU A 320 -18.13 -16.93 -0.99
N LYS A 321 -17.82 -18.24 -0.92
CA LYS A 321 -18.12 -19.24 -1.95
C LYS A 321 -19.44 -20.00 -1.69
N ILE A 322 -20.06 -19.84 -0.50
CA ILE A 322 -21.27 -20.55 -0.07
C ILE A 322 -22.44 -19.59 -0.16
N GLU A 323 -23.44 -19.91 -0.97
CA GLU A 323 -24.64 -19.09 -1.12
C GLU A 323 -25.38 -18.92 0.21
N GLY A 324 -25.76 -17.69 0.54
CA GLY A 324 -26.43 -17.36 1.81
C GLY A 324 -25.48 -17.13 3.00
N GLU A 325 -24.17 -17.36 2.88
CA GLU A 325 -23.19 -17.12 3.95
C GLU A 325 -22.40 -15.82 3.77
N TYR A 326 -22.74 -15.00 2.79
CA TYR A 326 -22.11 -13.72 2.51
C TYR A 326 -23.12 -12.63 2.21
N GLU A 327 -22.70 -11.39 2.42
CA GLU A 327 -23.49 -10.21 2.10
C GLU A 327 -22.99 -9.56 0.80
N ILE A 328 -23.91 -9.02 0.00
CA ILE A 328 -23.62 -8.39 -1.30
C ILE A 328 -23.94 -6.90 -1.22
N PRO A 329 -22.96 -6.02 -0.98
CA PRO A 329 -23.19 -4.59 -1.20
C PRO A 329 -23.40 -4.32 -2.68
N SER A 330 -24.45 -3.59 -2.99
CA SER A 330 -24.80 -3.24 -4.36
C SER A 330 -25.11 -1.76 -4.49
N ARG A 331 -24.84 -1.21 -5.67
CA ARG A 331 -25.20 0.15 -6.07
C ARG A 331 -26.45 0.11 -6.93
N LYS A 332 -27.36 1.08 -6.75
CA LYS A 332 -28.63 1.15 -7.52
C LYS A 332 -28.48 1.85 -8.88
N THR A 333 -27.60 2.84 -9.00
CA THR A 333 -27.50 3.68 -10.21
C THR A 333 -26.06 4.01 -10.56
N PRO A 334 -25.46 3.44 -11.62
CA PRO A 334 -25.98 2.25 -12.30
C PRO A 334 -26.03 1.03 -11.36
N PRO A 335 -26.91 0.06 -11.60
CA PRO A 335 -26.94 -1.18 -10.84
C PRO A 335 -25.57 -1.87 -10.97
N THR A 336 -24.93 -2.16 -9.85
CA THR A 336 -23.60 -2.79 -9.82
C THR A 336 -23.45 -3.62 -8.55
N GLU A 337 -23.15 -4.91 -8.69
CA GLU A 337 -22.67 -5.72 -7.57
C GLU A 337 -21.24 -5.25 -7.24
N ILE A 338 -21.01 -4.79 -6.01
CA ILE A 338 -19.74 -4.20 -5.63
C ILE A 338 -18.75 -5.28 -5.22
N GLY A 339 -19.24 -6.30 -4.52
CA GLY A 339 -18.41 -7.39 -4.01
C GLY A 339 -19.18 -8.28 -3.05
N ARG A 340 -18.46 -9.14 -2.35
CA ARG A 340 -18.98 -10.05 -1.33
C ARG A 340 -18.24 -9.82 -0.02
N PHE A 341 -18.98 -9.88 1.08
CA PHE A 341 -18.47 -9.73 2.43
C PHE A 341 -18.89 -10.91 3.30
N ALA A 342 -17.97 -11.47 4.04
CA ALA A 342 -18.26 -12.46 5.06
C ALA A 342 -17.43 -12.22 6.31
N LYS A 343 -17.95 -12.62 7.46
CA LYS A 343 -17.30 -12.48 8.78
C LYS A 343 -17.39 -13.80 9.52
N THR A 344 -16.32 -14.15 10.21
CA THR A 344 -16.25 -15.35 11.06
C THR A 344 -15.71 -14.97 12.43
N GLU A 345 -16.42 -15.36 13.47
CA GLU A 345 -16.00 -15.19 14.87
C GLU A 345 -15.43 -16.49 15.41
N THR A 346 -14.40 -16.41 16.24
CA THR A 346 -13.81 -17.56 16.90
C THR A 346 -13.45 -17.22 18.34
N MET A 347 -13.61 -18.20 19.22
CA MET A 347 -13.10 -18.11 20.58
C MET A 347 -11.77 -18.87 20.61
N ALA A 348 -10.69 -18.14 20.75
CA ALA A 348 -9.38 -18.73 20.95
C ALA A 348 -8.56 -17.86 21.90
N PRO A 349 -7.73 -18.48 22.77
CA PRO A 349 -6.78 -17.70 23.54
C PRO A 349 -5.83 -17.01 22.56
N PHE A 350 -5.62 -15.72 22.77
CA PHE A 350 -4.65 -14.97 21.97
C PHE A 350 -3.25 -15.57 22.20
N ARG A 351 -2.65 -16.06 21.14
CA ARG A 351 -1.25 -16.45 21.08
C ARG A 351 -0.62 -15.70 19.95
N VAL A 352 0.59 -15.23 20.15
CA VAL A 352 1.38 -14.58 19.11
C VAL A 352 2.31 -15.64 18.53
N ASP A 353 2.11 -16.00 17.27
CA ASP A 353 3.11 -16.73 16.52
C ASP A 353 4.29 -15.80 16.25
N GLU A 354 5.50 -16.17 16.67
CA GLU A 354 6.69 -15.31 16.59
C GLU A 354 7.02 -14.93 15.13
N ILE A 355 6.80 -15.84 14.20
CA ILE A 355 7.02 -15.55 12.77
C ILE A 355 5.94 -14.60 12.27
N LEU A 356 4.65 -14.86 12.54
CA LEU A 356 3.57 -13.96 12.11
C LEU A 356 3.70 -12.55 12.71
N ALA A 357 4.24 -12.42 13.90
CA ALA A 357 4.46 -11.14 14.54
C ALA A 357 5.47 -10.25 13.81
N ALA A 358 6.42 -10.83 13.06
CA ALA A 358 7.51 -10.09 12.43
C ALA A 358 7.03 -9.06 11.38
N ALA A 359 5.90 -9.33 10.70
CA ALA A 359 5.29 -8.43 9.70
C ALA A 359 3.78 -8.31 9.90
N ALA A 360 3.29 -8.43 11.14
CA ALA A 360 1.87 -8.33 11.43
C ALA A 360 1.31 -6.97 10.99
N PRO A 361 0.18 -6.94 10.26
CA PRO A 361 -0.43 -5.69 9.81
C PRO A 361 -1.17 -4.95 10.93
N PHE A 362 -1.32 -5.58 12.11
CA PHE A 362 -1.98 -5.02 13.28
C PHE A 362 -1.47 -5.71 14.57
N GLU A 363 -1.68 -5.05 15.68
CA GLU A 363 -1.37 -5.57 17.00
C GLU A 363 -2.60 -6.23 17.66
N GLY A 364 -2.36 -7.26 18.48
CA GLY A 364 -3.39 -7.92 19.28
C GLY A 364 -4.27 -8.90 18.48
N PRO A 365 -5.44 -9.29 19.06
CA PRO A 365 -6.34 -10.27 18.45
C PRO A 365 -6.92 -9.79 17.13
N ALA A 366 -7.22 -10.71 16.22
CA ALA A 366 -7.85 -10.38 14.95
C ALA A 366 -9.25 -9.77 15.15
N ARG A 367 -9.46 -8.58 14.58
CA ARG A 367 -10.73 -7.83 14.53
C ARG A 367 -10.78 -6.95 13.30
N HIS A 368 -10.39 -7.53 12.18
CA HIS A 368 -10.12 -6.80 10.96
C HIS A 368 -10.87 -7.41 9.78
N CYS A 369 -11.04 -6.62 8.72
CA CYS A 369 -11.46 -7.10 7.43
C CYS A 369 -10.29 -7.06 6.45
N ALA A 370 -9.91 -8.21 5.91
CA ALA A 370 -9.00 -8.28 4.77
C ALA A 370 -9.76 -7.85 3.51
N ARG A 371 -9.29 -6.77 2.86
CA ARG A 371 -9.83 -6.34 1.57
C ARG A 371 -9.02 -6.99 0.44
N MET A 372 -9.70 -7.46 -0.59
CA MET A 372 -9.04 -8.06 -1.76
C MET A 372 -9.81 -7.82 -3.05
N ARG A 373 -9.09 -7.92 -4.15
CA ARG A 373 -9.62 -7.88 -5.50
C ARG A 373 -9.75 -9.29 -6.08
N GLN A 374 -10.12 -9.37 -7.37
CA GLN A 374 -10.25 -10.66 -8.07
C GLN A 374 -8.95 -11.45 -8.15
N ALA A 375 -7.80 -10.79 -8.02
CA ALA A 375 -6.48 -11.44 -7.97
C ALA A 375 -6.27 -12.34 -6.74
N ASP A 376 -7.15 -12.30 -5.73
CA ASP A 376 -7.01 -13.05 -4.47
C ASP A 376 -5.70 -12.78 -3.72
N LEU A 377 -5.27 -11.52 -3.72
CA LEU A 377 -4.18 -11.01 -2.89
C LEU A 377 -4.76 -9.98 -1.92
N VAL A 378 -4.27 -9.99 -0.69
CA VAL A 378 -4.74 -9.03 0.32
C VAL A 378 -4.21 -7.65 -0.01
N VAL A 379 -5.12 -6.67 -0.14
CA VAL A 379 -4.77 -5.25 -0.31
C VAL A 379 -4.32 -4.68 1.03
N ASP A 380 -5.20 -4.77 2.03
CA ASP A 380 -4.94 -4.33 3.41
C ASP A 380 -5.89 -4.98 4.41
N TYR A 381 -5.75 -4.58 5.69
CA TYR A 381 -6.60 -5.01 6.79
C TYR A 381 -7.26 -3.81 7.46
N VAL A 382 -8.57 -3.66 7.27
CA VAL A 382 -9.36 -2.59 7.88
C VAL A 382 -9.75 -2.97 9.30
N ALA A 383 -9.36 -2.15 10.28
CA ALA A 383 -9.70 -2.39 11.68
C ALA A 383 -11.20 -2.23 11.94
N GLY A 384 -11.74 -3.11 12.75
CA GLY A 384 -13.07 -3.03 13.32
C GLY A 384 -13.01 -2.78 14.83
N THR A 385 -14.18 -2.71 15.48
CA THR A 385 -14.29 -2.50 16.92
C THR A 385 -13.95 -3.75 17.73
N THR A 386 -13.52 -3.54 18.96
CA THR A 386 -13.33 -4.62 19.94
C THR A 386 -14.65 -5.31 20.24
N GLN A 387 -14.61 -6.63 20.38
CA GLN A 387 -15.77 -7.38 20.84
C GLN A 387 -15.97 -7.15 22.35
N PRO A 388 -17.23 -7.09 22.82
CA PRO A 388 -17.52 -6.91 24.23
C PRO A 388 -17.16 -8.12 25.09
N VAL A 389 -16.89 -9.27 24.49
CA VAL A 389 -16.52 -10.53 25.17
C VAL A 389 -15.02 -10.76 25.02
N GLU A 390 -14.32 -10.85 26.16
CA GLU A 390 -12.90 -11.15 26.20
C GLU A 390 -12.62 -12.55 25.60
N GLY A 391 -11.56 -12.66 24.78
CA GLY A 391 -11.21 -13.92 24.10
C GLY A 391 -11.96 -14.17 22.78
N VAL A 392 -12.91 -13.32 22.40
CA VAL A 392 -13.53 -13.38 21.07
C VAL A 392 -12.71 -12.55 20.09
N GLN A 393 -12.30 -13.18 19.01
CA GLN A 393 -11.69 -12.53 17.85
C GLN A 393 -12.52 -12.80 16.61
N TYR A 394 -12.40 -11.97 15.60
CA TYR A 394 -13.05 -12.18 14.31
C TYR A 394 -12.15 -11.79 13.14
N GLY A 395 -12.32 -12.50 12.04
CA GLY A 395 -11.79 -12.14 10.75
C GLY A 395 -12.95 -11.90 9.78
N ALA A 396 -12.85 -10.86 9.00
CA ALA A 396 -13.76 -10.62 7.89
C ALA A 396 -13.00 -10.52 6.58
N VAL A 397 -13.68 -10.82 5.49
CA VAL A 397 -13.14 -10.68 4.14
C VAL A 397 -14.14 -9.93 3.28
N PHE A 398 -13.64 -8.92 2.58
CA PHE A 398 -14.34 -8.28 1.47
C PHE A 398 -13.58 -8.54 0.18
N LYS A 399 -14.25 -9.14 -0.81
CA LYS A 399 -13.70 -9.36 -2.15
C LYS A 399 -14.54 -8.61 -3.17
N SER A 400 -13.89 -7.81 -4.05
CA SER A 400 -14.56 -7.12 -5.15
C SER A 400 -15.30 -8.10 -6.07
N SER A 401 -16.37 -7.67 -6.71
CA SER A 401 -16.94 -8.42 -7.83
C SER A 401 -16.10 -8.24 -9.09
N ALA A 402 -16.24 -9.13 -10.07
CA ALA A 402 -15.57 -8.96 -11.37
C ALA A 402 -16.02 -7.69 -12.09
N GLU A 403 -17.30 -7.31 -11.94
CA GLU A 403 -17.88 -6.10 -12.52
C GLU A 403 -17.29 -4.82 -11.93
N ALA A 404 -17.02 -4.80 -10.62
CA ALA A 404 -16.52 -3.63 -9.92
C ALA A 404 -14.99 -3.59 -9.81
N ASP A 405 -14.28 -4.66 -10.19
CA ASP A 405 -12.82 -4.79 -9.94
C ASP A 405 -12.00 -3.64 -10.50
N GLN A 406 -12.35 -3.12 -11.68
CA GLN A 406 -11.66 -2.00 -12.29
C GLN A 406 -11.75 -0.72 -11.43
N TYR A 407 -12.89 -0.45 -10.78
CA TYR A 407 -13.05 0.73 -9.92
C TYR A 407 -12.14 0.66 -8.68
N PHE A 408 -11.94 -0.54 -8.14
CA PHE A 408 -10.99 -0.76 -7.04
C PHE A 408 -9.54 -0.67 -7.52
N SER A 409 -9.25 -1.18 -8.72
CA SER A 409 -7.94 -1.01 -9.36
C SER A 409 -7.56 0.46 -9.54
N ASP A 410 -8.51 1.29 -9.95
CA ASP A 410 -8.31 2.73 -10.13
C ASP A 410 -8.12 3.48 -8.79
N ALA A 411 -8.59 2.87 -7.69
CA ALA A 411 -8.44 3.38 -6.33
C ALA A 411 -7.11 2.99 -5.66
N GLU A 412 -6.42 1.98 -6.17
CA GLU A 412 -5.16 1.52 -5.60
C GLU A 412 -4.02 2.48 -5.93
N PRO A 413 -3.18 2.85 -4.94
CA PRO A 413 -1.91 3.51 -5.21
C PRO A 413 -0.94 2.54 -5.93
N PRO A 414 0.21 3.02 -6.44
CA PRO A 414 1.20 2.16 -7.08
C PRO A 414 1.74 1.02 -6.21
N THR A 415 1.58 1.08 -4.91
CA THR A 415 1.96 0.06 -3.91
C THR A 415 0.88 -0.97 -3.63
N HIS A 416 -0.30 -0.81 -4.22
CA HIS A 416 -1.47 -1.70 -4.07
C HIS A 416 -1.88 -1.99 -2.62
N ASP A 417 -1.65 -1.05 -1.69
CA ASP A 417 -1.76 -1.21 -0.24
C ASP A 417 -2.94 -0.46 0.40
N ASP A 418 -3.81 0.14 -0.38
CA ASP A 418 -5.02 0.83 0.08
C ASP A 418 -6.02 1.03 -1.08
N TRP A 419 -7.26 1.43 -0.74
CA TRP A 419 -8.23 1.97 -1.68
C TRP A 419 -8.46 3.46 -1.39
N VAL A 420 -7.71 4.30 -2.10
CA VAL A 420 -7.70 5.75 -1.93
C VAL A 420 -8.80 6.38 -2.76
N THR A 421 -9.66 7.19 -2.12
CA THR A 421 -10.78 7.86 -2.80
C THR A 421 -10.42 9.23 -3.38
N SER A 422 -9.28 9.80 -2.99
CA SER A 422 -8.80 11.07 -3.57
C SER A 422 -8.42 10.88 -5.04
N GLY A 423 -8.90 11.76 -5.90
CA GLY A 423 -8.68 11.67 -7.35
C GLY A 423 -9.69 10.80 -8.10
N LEU A 424 -10.54 10.03 -7.40
CA LEU A 424 -11.63 9.30 -8.03
C LEU A 424 -12.84 10.20 -8.27
N HIS A 425 -13.55 9.95 -9.39
CA HIS A 425 -14.76 10.67 -9.76
C HIS A 425 -15.89 9.73 -10.18
N GLY A 426 -17.12 10.23 -10.19
CA GLY A 426 -18.27 9.52 -10.75
C GLY A 426 -18.55 8.16 -10.12
N THR A 427 -18.68 7.12 -10.94
CA THR A 427 -19.04 5.77 -10.49
C THR A 427 -17.97 5.13 -9.63
N ALA A 428 -16.69 5.26 -9.99
CA ALA A 428 -15.58 4.70 -9.23
C ALA A 428 -15.56 5.21 -7.78
N LEU A 429 -15.67 6.53 -7.59
CA LEU A 429 -15.75 7.14 -6.27
C LEU A 429 -16.94 6.60 -5.46
N GLY A 430 -18.12 6.47 -6.10
CA GLY A 430 -19.32 5.96 -5.46
C GLY A 430 -19.19 4.51 -5.01
N VAL A 431 -18.62 3.65 -5.86
CA VAL A 431 -18.40 2.22 -5.58
C VAL A 431 -17.45 2.03 -4.40
N VAL A 432 -16.28 2.68 -4.44
CA VAL A 432 -15.25 2.53 -3.40
C VAL A 432 -15.73 3.09 -2.06
N ARG A 433 -16.41 4.25 -2.05
CA ARG A 433 -16.99 4.80 -0.82
C ARG A 433 -18.07 3.90 -0.22
N LEU A 434 -18.93 3.33 -1.06
CA LEU A 434 -19.98 2.44 -0.58
C LEU A 434 -19.40 1.14 0.00
N ALA A 435 -18.38 0.54 -0.64
CA ALA A 435 -17.67 -0.61 -0.11
C ALA A 435 -17.06 -0.31 1.26
N ASN A 436 -16.31 0.80 1.37
CA ASN A 436 -15.66 1.18 2.63
C ASN A 436 -16.68 1.47 3.74
N ALA A 437 -17.81 2.12 3.43
CA ALA A 437 -18.87 2.36 4.40
C ALA A 437 -19.54 1.05 4.84
N PHE A 438 -19.83 0.15 3.89
CA PHE A 438 -20.41 -1.15 4.17
C PHE A 438 -19.52 -2.00 5.08
N ILE A 439 -18.21 -2.09 4.77
CA ILE A 439 -17.23 -2.82 5.60
C ILE A 439 -17.23 -2.26 7.03
N ARG A 440 -17.11 -0.95 7.20
CA ARG A 440 -17.09 -0.32 8.53
C ARG A 440 -18.37 -0.58 9.32
N THR A 441 -19.53 -0.53 8.68
CA THR A 441 -20.82 -0.80 9.33
C THR A 441 -20.87 -2.25 9.85
N ASN A 442 -20.42 -3.22 9.04
CA ASN A 442 -20.49 -4.63 9.40
C ASN A 442 -19.40 -5.07 10.40
N LEU A 443 -18.32 -4.28 10.52
CA LEU A 443 -17.31 -4.49 11.55
C LEU A 443 -17.68 -3.89 12.92
N ASN A 444 -18.75 -3.08 12.98
CA ASN A 444 -19.17 -2.42 14.21
C ASN A 444 -20.45 -3.09 14.80
N PRO A 445 -20.33 -3.98 15.80
CA PRO A 445 -21.46 -4.71 16.36
C PRO A 445 -22.48 -3.81 17.07
N VAL A 446 -22.04 -2.66 17.62
CA VAL A 446 -22.93 -1.75 18.36
C VAL A 446 -24.00 -1.12 17.47
N GLN A 447 -23.78 -1.01 16.15
CA GLN A 447 -24.79 -0.51 15.21
C GLN A 447 -25.82 -1.59 14.82
N GLN A 448 -25.47 -2.88 14.90
CA GLN A 448 -26.39 -3.97 14.55
C GLN A 448 -27.44 -4.23 15.64
N GLU A 449 -27.11 -4.05 16.92
CA GLU A 449 -28.04 -4.29 18.02
C GLU A 449 -29.12 -3.18 18.17
N ARG A 450 -28.86 -1.97 17.65
CA ARG A 450 -29.82 -0.85 17.73
C ARG A 450 -30.88 -0.81 16.64
N ASN A 451 -30.86 -1.72 15.66
CA ASN A 451 -31.87 -1.72 14.58
C ASN A 451 -32.27 -3.14 14.15
N PRO A 452 -33.09 -3.87 14.96
CA PRO A 452 -33.64 -5.15 14.53
C PRO A 452 -34.81 -5.01 13.52
N GLU A 453 -35.27 -3.79 13.22
CA GLU A 453 -36.33 -3.57 12.25
C GLU A 453 -35.83 -2.88 10.98
N VAL A 454 -35.85 -3.64 9.90
CA VAL A 454 -35.93 -3.21 8.50
C VAL A 454 -35.24 -1.88 8.20
N VAL A 455 -33.98 -1.92 7.77
CA VAL A 455 -33.38 -0.78 7.07
C VAL A 455 -34.12 -0.59 5.75
N SER A 456 -35.14 0.26 5.76
CA SER A 456 -35.76 0.73 4.52
C SER A 456 -34.74 1.56 3.74
N ASP A 457 -34.76 1.45 2.43
CA ASP A 457 -33.89 2.18 1.47
C ASP A 457 -33.81 3.70 1.69
N ALA A 458 -34.73 4.27 2.46
CA ALA A 458 -34.76 5.68 2.85
C ALA A 458 -33.73 6.07 3.93
N ALA A 459 -33.15 5.11 4.66
CA ALA A 459 -32.22 5.39 5.77
C ALA A 459 -30.76 5.57 5.33
N LEU A 460 -30.38 5.13 4.13
CA LEU A 460 -28.99 5.27 3.63
C LEU A 460 -28.65 6.70 3.19
N ALA A 461 -29.60 7.47 2.69
CA ALA A 461 -29.38 8.85 2.26
C ALA A 461 -29.04 9.81 3.42
N PRO A 462 -29.68 9.72 4.60
CA PRO A 462 -29.27 10.49 5.78
C PRO A 462 -27.91 10.06 6.34
N LEU A 463 -27.57 8.76 6.25
CA LEU A 463 -26.26 8.23 6.71
C LEU A 463 -25.12 8.71 5.81
N ALA A 464 -25.30 8.68 4.50
CA ALA A 464 -24.35 9.23 3.53
C ALA A 464 -24.12 10.73 3.73
N ASN A 465 -25.20 11.48 4.02
CA ASN A 465 -25.11 12.92 4.32
C ASN A 465 -24.45 13.20 5.68
N ARG A 466 -24.65 12.34 6.69
CA ARG A 466 -23.96 12.46 7.98
C ARG A 466 -22.47 12.10 7.88
N LEU A 467 -22.11 11.05 7.10
CA LEU A 467 -20.72 10.68 6.85
C LEU A 467 -19.96 11.73 6.03
N SER A 468 -20.61 12.36 5.04
CA SER A 468 -20.00 13.48 4.30
C SER A 468 -19.74 14.70 5.18
N GLY A 469 -20.61 14.95 6.16
CA GLY A 469 -20.41 15.99 7.18
C GLY A 469 -19.27 15.69 8.16
N LEU A 470 -19.03 14.43 8.47
CA LEU A 470 -17.92 13.99 9.34
C LEU A 470 -16.56 14.05 8.63
N LEU A 471 -16.51 13.74 7.34
CA LEU A 471 -15.31 13.83 6.52
C LEU A 471 -14.88 15.29 6.23
N ALA A 472 -15.84 16.21 6.16
CA ALA A 472 -15.57 17.64 6.01
C ALA A 472 -14.96 18.29 7.29
N ALA A 473 -14.96 17.59 8.41
CA ALA A 473 -14.43 18.07 9.68
C ALA A 473 -13.03 17.50 10.04
N ALA A 474 -12.41 16.71 9.15
CA ALA A 474 -11.04 16.26 9.35
C ALA A 474 -10.05 17.41 9.04
N PRO A 475 -9.00 17.62 9.86
CA PRO A 475 -7.99 18.65 9.57
C PRO A 475 -7.28 18.32 8.24
N GLY A 476 -7.46 19.17 7.23
CA GLY A 476 -6.82 19.02 5.91
C GLY A 476 -7.73 18.60 4.76
N GLY A 477 -9.03 18.41 4.99
CA GLY A 477 -10.00 18.23 3.92
C GLY A 477 -10.60 19.57 3.51
N ASP A 478 -10.29 20.06 2.31
CA ASP A 478 -11.09 21.09 1.67
C ASP A 478 -12.48 20.51 1.43
N GLY A 479 -13.46 20.97 2.20
CA GLY A 479 -14.87 20.68 1.94
C GLY A 479 -15.26 21.22 0.57
N PRO A 480 -16.25 20.62 -0.11
CA PRO A 480 -16.71 21.14 -1.38
C PRO A 480 -17.12 22.61 -1.21
N ASN A 481 -16.48 23.48 -1.98
CA ASN A 481 -16.83 24.88 -2.07
C ASN A 481 -18.32 25.01 -2.39
N GLU A 482 -19.04 25.83 -1.63
CA GLU A 482 -20.46 26.14 -1.88
C GLU A 482 -20.74 26.82 -3.23
N ASP A 483 -19.70 27.10 -4.03
CA ASP A 483 -19.81 27.77 -5.34
C ASP A 483 -20.29 26.88 -6.49
N ASP A 484 -20.33 25.56 -6.33
CA ASP A 484 -20.79 24.65 -7.41
C ASP A 484 -22.32 24.42 -7.45
N LYS A 485 -23.11 25.08 -6.57
CA LYS A 485 -24.58 24.99 -6.58
C LYS A 485 -25.29 26.12 -7.31
N LYS A 486 -24.61 26.91 -8.14
CA LYS A 486 -25.25 27.98 -8.93
C LYS A 486 -25.04 27.82 -10.43
N ARG A 487 -25.74 26.86 -11.04
CA ARG A 487 -26.23 27.00 -12.42
C ARG A 487 -27.75 26.80 -12.43
N GLY A 488 -28.44 27.89 -12.18
CA GLY A 488 -29.87 28.01 -12.32
C GLY A 488 -30.32 29.41 -11.92
N GLY A 489 -30.60 30.23 -12.88
CA GLY A 489 -30.80 31.66 -12.94
C GLY A 489 -31.42 32.37 -11.74
N GLY A 490 -30.91 33.56 -11.48
CA GLY A 490 -31.55 34.54 -10.64
C GLY A 490 -30.57 35.48 -9.95
N LYS A 491 -30.36 36.67 -10.48
CA LYS A 491 -29.65 37.76 -9.82
C LYS A 491 -30.22 38.00 -8.41
N ARG A 492 -29.43 37.77 -7.36
CA ARG A 492 -29.63 38.39 -6.06
C ARG A 492 -28.34 39.00 -5.57
N ARG A 493 -28.47 40.24 -5.06
CA ARG A 493 -27.45 41.11 -4.55
C ARG A 493 -26.64 40.46 -3.42
N SER A 494 -25.33 40.67 -3.45
CA SER A 494 -24.37 40.48 -2.39
C SER A 494 -24.86 41.16 -1.09
N THR A 495 -25.11 40.35 -0.06
CA THR A 495 -25.10 40.84 1.33
C THR A 495 -23.95 40.15 2.02
N ASN A 496 -23.08 40.93 2.64
CA ASN A 496 -21.89 40.63 3.41
C ASN A 496 -21.93 39.26 4.11
N SER A 497 -21.05 38.34 3.68
CA SER A 497 -20.72 37.16 4.46
C SER A 497 -19.97 37.62 5.72
N ARG A 498 -20.61 37.59 6.86
CA ARG A 498 -19.95 37.82 8.16
C ARG A 498 -18.90 36.71 8.35
N SER A 499 -17.64 37.11 8.48
CA SER A 499 -16.55 36.19 8.80
C SER A 499 -16.82 35.45 10.10
N ARG A 500 -16.57 34.15 10.19
CA ARG A 500 -16.84 33.30 11.36
C ARG A 500 -15.60 33.18 12.25
N PRO A 501 -15.76 32.98 13.59
CA PRO A 501 -14.65 32.69 14.51
C PRO A 501 -14.00 31.34 14.13
N ARG A 502 -12.70 31.22 14.42
CA ARG A 502 -11.92 30.00 14.08
C ARG A 502 -11.14 29.52 15.29
N ILE A 503 -11.12 28.21 15.51
CA ILE A 503 -10.19 27.55 16.43
C ILE A 503 -8.82 27.51 15.74
N THR A 504 -7.84 28.20 16.33
CA THR A 504 -6.48 28.34 15.76
C THR A 504 -5.45 27.44 16.41
N SER A 505 -5.68 27.01 17.65
CA SER A 505 -4.95 25.90 18.25
C SER A 505 -5.94 24.84 18.74
N GLY A 506 -5.71 23.57 18.39
CA GLY A 506 -6.59 22.46 18.80
C GLY A 506 -6.61 22.25 20.30
N PRO A 507 -7.63 21.53 20.83
CA PRO A 507 -7.73 21.21 22.25
C PRO A 507 -6.46 20.49 22.73
N ARG A 508 -5.82 21.03 23.79
CA ARG A 508 -4.65 20.43 24.43
C ARG A 508 -4.98 20.15 25.88
N LEU A 509 -4.70 18.95 26.33
CA LEU A 509 -4.81 18.58 27.73
C LEU A 509 -3.64 19.21 28.51
N THR A 510 -3.96 20.01 29.51
CA THR A 510 -3.00 20.62 30.43
C THR A 510 -3.40 20.30 31.88
N THR A 511 -2.56 20.65 32.84
CA THR A 511 -2.89 20.49 34.26
C THR A 511 -2.75 21.87 34.95
N ARG A 512 -3.78 22.29 35.64
CA ARG A 512 -3.73 23.52 36.47
C ARG A 512 -4.07 23.18 37.92
N GLN A 513 -3.15 23.43 38.83
CA GLN A 513 -3.28 23.08 40.26
C GLN A 513 -3.60 21.60 40.51
N GLY A 514 -3.05 20.70 39.68
CA GLY A 514 -3.26 19.25 39.79
C GLY A 514 -4.56 18.70 39.18
N ALA A 515 -5.43 19.57 38.63
CA ALA A 515 -6.64 19.18 37.95
C ALA A 515 -6.45 19.19 36.40
N PRO A 516 -7.01 18.22 35.66
CA PRO A 516 -6.95 18.21 34.19
C PRO A 516 -7.77 19.37 33.61
N LEU A 517 -7.20 20.03 32.61
CA LEU A 517 -7.79 21.16 31.91
C LEU A 517 -7.54 21.02 30.41
N ILE A 518 -8.55 21.32 29.59
CA ILE A 518 -8.39 21.42 28.14
C ILE A 518 -8.32 22.90 27.77
N GLU A 519 -7.28 23.30 27.05
CA GLU A 519 -7.12 24.64 26.50
C GLU A 519 -7.15 24.60 24.97
N ALA A 520 -7.85 25.58 24.36
CA ALA A 520 -7.90 25.73 22.90
C ALA A 520 -7.87 27.22 22.53
N GLY A 521 -7.06 27.58 21.54
CA GLY A 521 -6.98 28.97 21.06
C GLY A 521 -8.03 29.28 20.00
N VAL A 522 -8.65 30.46 20.09
CA VAL A 522 -9.66 30.95 19.16
C VAL A 522 -9.27 32.33 18.63
N THR A 523 -9.49 32.52 17.33
CA THR A 523 -9.32 33.84 16.69
C THR A 523 -10.65 34.36 16.17
N PHE A 524 -11.01 35.57 16.58
CA PHE A 524 -12.20 36.25 16.10
C PHE A 524 -11.90 37.13 14.88
N PRO A 525 -12.80 37.19 13.90
CA PRO A 525 -12.71 38.18 12.83
C PRO A 525 -13.04 39.57 13.33
N THR A 526 -12.82 40.59 12.53
CA THR A 526 -13.25 41.96 12.85
C THR A 526 -14.74 42.07 12.58
N TRP A 527 -15.53 42.27 13.64
CA TRP A 527 -16.95 42.56 13.52
C TRP A 527 -17.20 44.06 13.69
N PRO A 528 -18.17 44.64 12.97
CA PRO A 528 -18.51 46.08 13.09
C PRO A 528 -19.34 46.40 14.35
N VAL A 529 -19.89 45.40 14.99
CA VAL A 529 -20.73 45.48 16.19
C VAL A 529 -20.34 44.40 17.19
N ALA A 530 -20.66 44.61 18.46
CA ALA A 530 -20.51 43.59 19.49
C ALA A 530 -21.18 42.27 19.05
N THR A 531 -20.44 41.17 19.11
CA THR A 531 -20.91 39.89 18.66
C THR A 531 -20.68 38.82 19.73
N THR A 532 -21.74 38.11 20.08
CA THR A 532 -21.64 37.04 21.07
C THR A 532 -21.27 35.71 20.41
N VAL A 533 -20.21 35.11 20.94
CA VAL A 533 -19.73 33.78 20.50
C VAL A 533 -19.91 32.79 21.65
N LYS A 534 -20.54 31.68 21.38
CA LYS A 534 -20.74 30.59 22.33
C LYS A 534 -19.90 29.39 21.93
N VAL A 535 -19.21 28.78 22.90
CA VAL A 535 -18.54 27.49 22.73
C VAL A 535 -19.44 26.37 23.24
N VAL A 536 -19.57 25.32 22.44
CA VAL A 536 -20.30 24.12 22.82
C VAL A 536 -19.30 22.98 22.84
N PRO A 537 -18.82 22.56 24.01
CA PRO A 537 -18.01 21.38 24.15
C PRO A 537 -18.88 20.12 24.06
N MET A 538 -18.37 19.06 23.48
CA MET A 538 -19.11 17.82 23.29
C MET A 538 -18.15 16.67 23.58
N VAL A 539 -18.61 15.63 24.28
CA VAL A 539 -17.86 14.41 24.48
C VAL A 539 -17.82 13.61 23.17
N VAL A 540 -16.63 13.21 22.75
CA VAL A 540 -16.45 12.32 21.60
C VAL A 540 -16.54 10.89 22.12
N ILE A 541 -17.53 10.15 21.65
CA ILE A 541 -17.70 8.73 21.90
C ILE A 541 -17.51 7.98 20.59
N ASP A 542 -17.21 6.69 20.66
CA ASP A 542 -16.92 5.86 19.48
C ASP A 542 -18.05 5.86 18.42
N SER A 543 -19.27 6.20 18.81
CA SER A 543 -20.43 6.29 17.91
C SER A 543 -20.75 7.71 17.41
N GLY A 544 -19.95 8.74 17.75
CA GLY A 544 -20.20 10.12 17.34
C GLY A 544 -19.93 11.15 18.43
N VAL A 545 -20.83 12.11 18.58
CA VAL A 545 -20.74 13.20 19.56
C VAL A 545 -22.01 13.22 20.40
N GLU A 546 -21.88 13.07 21.70
CA GLU A 546 -23.01 13.10 22.63
C GLU A 546 -23.28 14.51 23.14
N ARG A 547 -24.55 14.92 23.15
CA ARG A 547 -24.98 16.22 23.64
C ARG A 547 -25.81 16.19 24.94
N ASP A 548 -26.47 15.05 25.19
CA ASP A 548 -27.50 14.94 26.26
C ASP A 548 -27.30 13.63 27.05
N SER A 549 -26.09 13.36 27.55
CA SER A 549 -25.89 12.20 28.41
C SER A 549 -26.14 12.56 29.88
N GLU A 550 -26.61 11.59 30.67
CA GLU A 550 -26.65 11.65 32.14
C GLU A 550 -25.23 11.56 32.78
N LEU A 551 -24.19 11.42 31.95
CA LEU A 551 -22.78 11.40 32.34
C LEU A 551 -22.26 12.83 32.54
N ASP A 552 -21.20 12.98 33.31
CA ASP A 552 -20.52 14.27 33.53
C ASP A 552 -20.23 14.96 32.19
N GLN A 553 -20.77 16.19 32.04
CA GLN A 553 -20.58 17.02 30.85
C GLN A 553 -19.28 17.84 30.95
N PRO A 554 -18.60 18.15 29.84
CA PRO A 554 -17.47 19.06 29.87
C PRO A 554 -17.94 20.46 30.26
N GLU A 555 -17.31 21.05 31.30
CA GLU A 555 -17.66 22.37 31.82
C GLU A 555 -16.73 23.44 31.23
N VAL A 556 -17.31 24.44 30.57
CA VAL A 556 -16.55 25.61 30.10
C VAL A 556 -16.28 26.55 31.28
N LEU A 557 -15.02 26.71 31.67
CA LEU A 557 -14.60 27.54 32.77
C LEU A 557 -14.54 29.02 32.37
N GLY A 558 -14.18 29.29 31.12
CA GLY A 558 -14.14 30.67 30.63
C GLY A 558 -13.11 30.88 29.50
N TRP A 559 -12.87 32.15 29.23
CA TRP A 559 -12.02 32.66 28.17
C TRP A 559 -10.92 33.53 28.78
N SER A 560 -9.70 33.43 28.26
CA SER A 560 -8.57 34.28 28.65
C SER A 560 -7.90 34.87 27.42
N CYS A 561 -7.59 36.16 27.50
CA CYS A 561 -6.86 36.84 26.45
C CYS A 561 -5.35 36.75 26.70
N PRO A 562 -4.56 36.10 25.86
CA PRO A 562 -3.11 35.94 26.08
C PRO A 562 -2.34 37.26 25.98
N THR A 563 -2.90 38.28 25.31
CA THR A 563 -2.24 39.58 25.11
C THR A 563 -2.54 40.58 26.21
N THR A 564 -3.75 40.59 26.78
CA THR A 564 -4.17 41.55 27.79
C THR A 564 -4.24 40.95 29.20
N GLY A 565 -4.27 39.62 29.33
CA GLY A 565 -4.50 38.92 30.59
C GLY A 565 -5.96 39.00 31.09
N GLU A 566 -6.86 39.52 30.29
CA GLU A 566 -8.29 39.61 30.63
C GLU A 566 -8.91 38.23 30.71
N VAL A 567 -9.77 37.98 31.68
CA VAL A 567 -10.50 36.72 31.88
C VAL A 567 -12.00 36.99 31.90
N ARG A 568 -12.76 36.20 31.12
CA ARG A 568 -14.23 36.21 31.08
C ARG A 568 -14.75 34.80 31.37
N HIS A 569 -15.72 34.69 32.29
CA HIS A 569 -16.27 33.42 32.73
C HIS A 569 -17.51 33.02 31.90
N GLY A 570 -17.74 31.70 31.78
CA GLY A 570 -18.91 31.14 31.11
C GLY A 570 -18.62 30.57 29.72
N ASP A 571 -19.66 30.00 29.12
CA ASP A 571 -19.60 29.31 27.83
C ASP A 571 -19.72 30.27 26.62
N SER A 572 -19.98 31.55 26.88
CA SER A 572 -20.14 32.59 25.86
C SER A 572 -19.31 33.82 26.16
N ILE A 573 -18.86 34.50 25.11
CA ILE A 573 -18.10 35.73 25.18
C ILE A 573 -18.71 36.76 24.22
N SER A 574 -18.97 38.00 24.72
CA SER A 574 -19.30 39.11 23.85
C SER A 574 -18.03 39.85 23.46
N VAL A 575 -17.72 39.88 22.17
CA VAL A 575 -16.52 40.48 21.61
C VAL A 575 -16.88 41.84 20.99
N GLU A 576 -16.33 42.90 21.55
CA GLU A 576 -16.46 44.26 21.03
C GLU A 576 -15.50 44.49 19.85
N PRO A 577 -15.78 45.47 18.97
CA PRO A 577 -14.89 45.79 17.84
C PRO A 577 -13.46 46.17 18.26
N SER A 578 -13.28 46.66 19.48
CA SER A 578 -12.00 47.07 20.10
C SER A 578 -11.28 45.95 20.81
N ASP A 579 -11.92 44.79 21.05
CA ASP A 579 -11.35 43.73 21.84
C ASP A 579 -10.22 43.02 21.09
N ALA A 580 -9.34 42.36 21.84
CA ALA A 580 -8.30 41.50 21.29
C ALA A 580 -8.95 40.35 20.49
N ARG A 581 -8.29 39.94 19.38
CA ARG A 581 -8.84 38.94 18.49
C ARG A 581 -8.48 37.51 18.88
N GLN A 582 -7.47 37.32 19.70
CA GLN A 582 -7.01 36.00 20.14
C GLN A 582 -7.41 35.77 21.59
N TRP A 583 -8.08 34.66 21.82
CA TRP A 583 -8.54 34.20 23.10
C TRP A 583 -8.32 32.71 23.28
N ASP A 584 -8.02 32.28 24.49
CA ASP A 584 -7.91 30.88 24.87
C ASP A 584 -9.16 30.48 25.67
N ILE A 585 -9.71 29.31 25.36
CA ILE A 585 -10.85 28.72 26.09
C ILE A 585 -10.28 27.68 27.05
N ALA A 586 -10.76 27.71 28.30
CA ALA A 586 -10.45 26.74 29.33
C ALA A 586 -11.68 25.85 29.63
N ILE A 587 -11.54 24.55 29.57
CA ILE A 587 -12.62 23.58 29.73
C ILE A 587 -12.17 22.50 30.70
N ARG A 588 -13.00 22.14 31.67
CA ARG A 588 -12.82 20.98 32.54
C ARG A 588 -13.39 19.75 31.81
N PRO A 589 -12.56 18.76 31.46
CA PRO A 589 -13.07 17.55 30.85
C PRO A 589 -13.76 16.65 31.88
N PRO A 590 -14.75 15.84 31.51
CA PRO A 590 -15.28 14.76 32.32
C PRO A 590 -14.32 13.57 32.27
N GLY A 591 -13.73 13.17 33.40
CA GLY A 591 -12.83 12.02 33.49
C GLY A 591 -11.77 11.99 32.36
N ASP A 592 -11.62 10.84 31.70
CA ASP A 592 -10.66 10.62 30.58
C ASP A 592 -11.27 10.87 29.19
N ALA A 593 -12.34 11.64 29.07
CA ALA A 593 -13.06 11.81 27.82
C ALA A 593 -12.37 12.78 26.85
N VAL A 594 -12.40 12.45 25.56
CA VAL A 594 -11.99 13.34 24.48
C VAL A 594 -13.11 14.37 24.24
N VAL A 595 -12.76 15.67 24.24
CA VAL A 595 -13.71 16.76 24.05
C VAL A 595 -13.52 17.40 22.68
N ARG A 596 -14.62 17.55 21.94
CA ARG A 596 -14.69 18.31 20.68
C ARG A 596 -15.34 19.65 20.95
N LEU A 597 -14.82 20.71 20.35
CA LEU A 597 -15.31 22.08 20.49
C LEU A 597 -16.00 22.55 19.22
N THR A 598 -17.14 23.19 19.37
CA THR A 598 -17.84 23.88 18.29
C THR A 598 -18.12 25.34 18.72
N LEU A 599 -17.90 26.28 17.81
CA LEU A 599 -18.20 27.70 18.02
C LEU A 599 -19.48 28.07 17.29
N SER A 600 -20.41 28.73 17.98
CA SER A 600 -21.61 29.31 17.36
C SER A 600 -21.61 30.83 17.60
N VAL A 601 -22.12 31.57 16.63
CA VAL A 601 -22.32 33.03 16.73
C VAL A 601 -23.81 33.24 16.90
N ASP A 602 -24.20 33.97 17.95
CA ASP A 602 -25.59 34.37 18.16
C ASP A 602 -25.90 35.53 17.20
N ASP A 603 -26.70 35.25 16.18
CA ASP A 603 -27.28 36.26 15.29
C ASP A 603 -28.48 36.89 16.01
N ARG A 604 -28.26 38.01 16.75
CA ARG A 604 -29.35 38.90 17.14
C ARG A 604 -29.61 39.97 16.10
#